data_055868e0ddc848e453ba0528689e8271
#
_entry.id   055868e0ddc848e453ba0528689e8271
#
_cell.length_a   1.000
_cell.length_b   1.000
_cell.length_c   1.000
_cell.angle_alpha   90.00
_cell.angle_beta   90.00
_cell.angle_gamma   90.00
#
_symmetry.space_group_name_H-M   'P 1'
#
loop_
_entity.id
_entity.type
_entity.pdbx_description
1 polymer ?
#
loop_
_entity_poly.entity_id
_entity_poly.type
_entity_poly.pdbx_seq_one_letter_code
_entity_poly.pdbx_strand_id
1 'polypeptide(L)'
;SLHAKITVTATIALVVIGPLTFAVLEWRNPLTLGSLDVGERILASWFQGTTPRTAGFNTIDIGGLQEPTLLFVTTLMFIGAGPASTSGGIKVTTFAVLAFVIWAEVRGRNDVNVFGRRLSRGVVRQAITIALLSVGLVVGTALVLVGTMDVTLTPALFEATSAFGTVGLSTGLTGELNSISRALLVIVMLAGRIGPMTFVTAIALKNRDLPYRYPEERPIIG
;
A
#
# COMPACT_ATOMS: atom_id res chain seq x y z
N SER A 1 -20.70 0.23 -13.87
CA SER A 1 -20.39 -1.07 -13.27
C SER A 1 -20.04 -0.90 -11.77
N LEU A 2 -20.22 -1.95 -10.95
CA LEU A 2 -19.83 -1.93 -9.53
C LEU A 2 -18.34 -1.57 -9.36
N HIS A 3 -17.51 -2.16 -10.21
CA HIS A 3 -16.07 -1.91 -10.25
C HIS A 3 -15.74 -0.41 -10.42
N ALA A 4 -16.37 0.26 -11.37
CA ALA A 4 -16.15 1.69 -11.59
C ALA A 4 -16.58 2.53 -10.36
N LYS A 5 -17.71 2.20 -9.74
CA LYS A 5 -18.18 2.93 -8.53
C LYS A 5 -17.17 2.78 -7.38
N ILE A 6 -16.70 1.58 -7.10
CA ILE A 6 -15.69 1.32 -6.05
C ILE A 6 -14.41 2.09 -6.36
N THR A 7 -13.89 1.99 -7.59
CA THR A 7 -12.64 2.66 -8.00
C THR A 7 -12.75 4.17 -7.84
N VAL A 8 -13.79 4.78 -8.38
CA VAL A 8 -13.96 6.25 -8.34
C VAL A 8 -14.14 6.73 -6.90
N THR A 9 -15.04 6.09 -6.13
CA THR A 9 -15.31 6.51 -4.75
C THR A 9 -14.05 6.39 -3.87
N ALA A 10 -13.34 5.26 -3.95
CA ALA A 10 -12.13 5.06 -3.16
C ALA A 10 -10.98 5.99 -3.62
N THR A 11 -10.86 6.26 -4.93
CA THR A 11 -9.87 7.21 -5.45
C THR A 11 -10.14 8.62 -4.95
N ILE A 12 -11.40 9.10 -5.03
CA ILE A 12 -11.76 10.43 -4.52
C ILE A 12 -11.49 10.53 -3.03
N ALA A 13 -11.88 9.50 -2.25
CA ALA A 13 -11.62 9.49 -0.81
C ALA A 13 -10.12 9.64 -0.51
N LEU A 14 -9.25 8.89 -1.19
CA LEU A 14 -7.80 8.96 -0.99
C LEU A 14 -7.20 10.29 -1.47
N VAL A 15 -7.72 10.89 -2.56
CA VAL A 15 -7.28 12.21 -3.06
C VAL A 15 -7.66 13.34 -2.09
N VAL A 16 -8.71 13.17 -1.31
CA VAL A 16 -9.12 14.15 -0.30
C VAL A 16 -8.40 13.89 1.03
N ILE A 17 -8.42 12.64 1.52
CA ILE A 17 -7.83 12.28 2.82
C ILE A 17 -6.31 12.47 2.81
N GLY A 18 -5.62 12.08 1.72
CA GLY A 18 -4.17 12.20 1.61
C GLY A 18 -3.66 13.61 1.88
N PRO A 19 -4.04 14.61 1.05
CA PRO A 19 -3.61 16.00 1.25
C PRO A 19 -4.05 16.61 2.57
N LEU A 20 -5.28 16.35 3.01
CA LEU A 20 -5.77 16.88 4.29
C LEU A 20 -4.97 16.37 5.48
N THR A 21 -4.74 15.06 5.53
CA THR A 21 -3.95 14.47 6.64
C THR A 21 -2.51 14.95 6.57
N PHE A 22 -1.91 15.02 5.38
CA PHE A 22 -0.56 15.53 5.20
C PHE A 22 -0.45 16.98 5.70
N ALA A 23 -1.40 17.85 5.32
CA ALA A 23 -1.45 19.23 5.78
C ALA A 23 -1.55 19.32 7.30
N VAL A 24 -2.43 18.54 7.93
CA VAL A 24 -2.62 18.56 9.40
C VAL A 24 -1.36 18.14 10.14
N LEU A 25 -0.67 17.10 9.64
CA LEU A 25 0.52 16.56 10.31
C LEU A 25 1.74 17.46 10.14
N GLU A 26 1.93 18.07 8.96
CA GLU A 26 3.14 18.83 8.62
C GLU A 26 2.99 20.35 8.73
N TRP A 27 1.81 20.87 9.02
CA TRP A 27 1.51 22.32 8.99
C TRP A 27 2.51 23.19 9.72
N ARG A 28 3.02 22.70 10.86
CA ARG A 28 3.93 23.41 11.74
C ARG A 28 5.37 22.92 11.66
N ASN A 29 5.66 21.94 10.82
CA ASN A 29 7.02 21.41 10.72
C ASN A 29 7.92 22.40 9.96
N PRO A 30 8.93 23.02 10.62
CA PRO A 30 9.79 24.03 10.00
C PRO A 30 10.68 23.47 8.89
N LEU A 31 10.94 22.15 8.87
CA LEU A 31 11.74 21.48 7.86
C LEU A 31 10.96 21.22 6.57
N THR A 32 9.63 21.33 6.61
CA THR A 32 8.76 21.03 5.47
C THR A 32 7.78 22.17 5.21
N LEU A 33 6.50 22.02 5.56
CA LEU A 33 5.48 23.03 5.28
C LEU A 33 5.63 24.32 6.08
N GLY A 34 6.16 24.25 7.30
CA GLY A 34 6.24 25.40 8.22
C GLY A 34 7.09 26.56 7.72
N SER A 35 8.02 26.32 6.81
CA SER A 35 8.86 27.36 6.17
C SER A 35 8.19 28.05 4.98
N LEU A 36 7.07 27.54 4.46
CA LEU A 36 6.38 28.01 3.28
C LEU A 36 5.26 29.01 3.63
N ASP A 37 4.84 29.82 2.66
CA ASP A 37 3.65 30.65 2.76
C ASP A 37 2.37 29.83 2.74
N VAL A 38 1.26 30.37 3.25
CA VAL A 38 -0.02 29.63 3.39
C VAL A 38 -0.49 29.04 2.05
N GLY A 39 -0.39 29.80 0.96
CA GLY A 39 -0.74 29.31 -0.37
C GLY A 39 0.13 28.15 -0.83
N GLU A 40 1.43 28.25 -0.62
CA GLU A 40 2.40 27.21 -0.93
C GLU A 40 2.20 25.95 -0.06
N ARG A 41 1.87 26.12 1.24
CA ARG A 41 1.52 24.98 2.12
C ARG A 41 0.37 24.18 1.58
N ILE A 42 -0.68 24.84 1.11
CA ILE A 42 -1.86 24.17 0.56
C ILE A 42 -1.48 23.39 -0.72
N LEU A 43 -0.74 24.02 -1.63
CA LEU A 43 -0.30 23.39 -2.89
C LEU A 43 0.67 22.23 -2.63
N ALA A 44 1.65 22.42 -1.75
CA ALA A 44 2.60 21.39 -1.38
C ALA A 44 1.91 20.21 -0.68
N SER A 45 0.95 20.47 0.22
CA SER A 45 0.16 19.43 0.87
C SER A 45 -0.69 18.64 -0.12
N TRP A 46 -1.31 19.32 -1.08
CA TRP A 46 -2.07 18.67 -2.15
C TRP A 46 -1.17 17.77 -2.99
N PHE A 47 -0.01 18.26 -3.38
CA PHE A 47 0.96 17.51 -4.16
C PHE A 47 1.50 16.31 -3.38
N GLN A 48 2.02 16.55 -2.16
CA GLN A 48 2.63 15.50 -1.34
C GLN A 48 1.62 14.47 -0.82
N GLY A 49 0.36 14.83 -0.61
CA GLY A 49 -0.70 13.88 -0.27
C GLY A 49 -1.18 13.04 -1.45
N THR A 50 -0.88 13.46 -2.69
CA THR A 50 -1.29 12.75 -3.92
C THR A 50 -0.15 11.93 -4.51
N THR A 51 1.08 12.42 -4.47
CA THR A 51 2.28 11.80 -5.08
C THR A 51 2.60 10.38 -4.59
N PRO A 52 2.28 9.95 -3.33
CA PRO A 52 2.55 8.58 -2.87
C PRO A 52 1.84 7.50 -3.66
N ARG A 53 0.81 7.85 -4.44
CA ARG A 53 0.11 6.90 -5.31
C ARG A 53 0.78 6.76 -6.67
N THR A 54 2.09 6.46 -6.64
CA THR A 54 2.97 6.10 -7.76
C THR A 54 3.34 7.22 -8.73
N ALA A 55 3.30 8.50 -8.28
CA ALA A 55 3.90 9.60 -9.02
C ALA A 55 5.40 9.76 -8.68
N GLY A 56 5.77 9.64 -7.40
CA GLY A 56 7.16 9.55 -6.94
C GLY A 56 7.97 10.84 -6.97
N PHE A 57 7.32 11.96 -7.22
CA PHE A 57 7.97 13.27 -7.18
C PHE A 57 7.76 13.93 -5.82
N ASN A 58 8.73 14.73 -5.39
CA ASN A 58 8.64 15.50 -4.15
C ASN A 58 8.91 16.96 -4.40
N THR A 59 8.21 17.84 -3.69
CA THR A 59 8.40 19.29 -3.68
C THR A 59 8.99 19.77 -2.36
N ILE A 60 9.07 18.89 -1.38
CA ILE A 60 9.66 19.11 -0.06
C ILE A 60 10.58 17.93 0.28
N ASP A 61 11.48 18.13 1.21
CA ASP A 61 12.37 17.06 1.66
C ASP A 61 11.60 15.98 2.43
N ILE A 62 11.65 14.76 1.93
CA ILE A 62 11.01 13.60 2.55
C ILE A 62 11.72 13.18 3.85
N GLY A 63 13.06 13.38 3.91
CA GLY A 63 13.84 13.11 5.12
C GLY A 63 13.51 14.05 6.28
N GLY A 64 12.93 15.23 6.00
CA GLY A 64 12.47 16.19 7.00
C GLY A 64 11.06 15.96 7.53
N LEU A 65 10.33 14.94 7.05
CA LEU A 65 8.99 14.61 7.51
C LEU A 65 8.99 14.07 8.94
N GLN A 66 7.93 14.38 9.68
CA GLN A 66 7.71 13.80 11.01
C GLN A 66 7.39 12.30 10.90
N GLU A 67 7.74 11.52 11.94
CA GLU A 67 7.46 10.07 11.96
C GLU A 67 5.99 9.69 11.68
N PRO A 68 4.99 10.37 12.28
CA PRO A 68 3.58 10.08 11.95
C PRO A 68 3.26 10.28 10.47
N THR A 69 3.87 11.30 9.85
CA THR A 69 3.70 11.59 8.43
C THR A 69 4.37 10.53 7.57
N LEU A 70 5.57 10.08 7.92
CA LEU A 70 6.25 8.98 7.24
C LEU A 70 5.41 7.70 7.26
N LEU A 71 4.83 7.33 8.40
CA LEU A 71 3.93 6.17 8.52
C LEU A 71 2.66 6.33 7.68
N PHE A 72 2.08 7.54 7.69
CA PHE A 72 0.90 7.84 6.88
C PHE A 72 1.20 7.75 5.38
N VAL A 73 2.29 8.36 4.93
CA VAL A 73 2.74 8.29 3.53
C VAL A 73 3.06 6.86 3.13
N THR A 74 3.71 6.07 4.00
CA THR A 74 3.95 4.64 3.80
C THR A 74 2.64 3.89 3.56
N THR A 75 1.60 4.18 4.34
CA THR A 75 0.27 3.59 4.15
C THR A 75 -0.34 3.97 2.80
N LEU A 76 -0.21 5.24 2.39
CA LEU A 76 -0.69 5.69 1.08
C LEU A 76 0.09 5.04 -0.07
N MET A 77 1.41 4.86 0.05
CA MET A 77 2.24 4.17 -0.94
C MET A 77 1.87 2.71 -1.13
N PHE A 78 1.45 2.05 -0.04
CA PHE A 78 1.00 0.66 -0.08
C PHE A 78 -0.29 0.49 -0.90
N ILE A 79 -1.15 1.53 -0.94
CA ILE A 79 -2.39 1.57 -1.71
C ILE A 79 -2.14 2.21 -3.06
N GLY A 80 -1.89 1.40 -4.07
CA GLY A 80 -1.69 1.85 -5.45
C GLY A 80 -2.95 2.42 -6.09
N ALA A 81 -2.89 2.67 -7.39
CA ALA A 81 -4.01 3.22 -8.15
C ALA A 81 -5.04 2.14 -8.57
N GLY A 82 -5.96 2.51 -9.45
CA GLY A 82 -7.02 1.63 -9.95
C GLY A 82 -6.50 0.45 -10.76
N PRO A 83 -7.32 -0.59 -10.95
CA PRO A 83 -7.02 -1.70 -11.84
C PRO A 83 -6.76 -1.23 -13.27
N ALA A 84 -5.92 -1.95 -13.99
CA ALA A 84 -5.43 -1.60 -15.34
C ALA A 84 -4.56 -0.32 -15.38
N SER A 85 -4.19 0.25 -14.23
CA SER A 85 -3.19 1.32 -14.18
C SER A 85 -1.76 0.75 -14.16
N THR A 86 -0.80 1.62 -14.46
CA THR A 86 0.63 1.29 -14.40
C THR A 86 1.19 1.30 -12.97
N SER A 87 0.39 1.55 -11.94
CA SER A 87 0.86 1.60 -10.54
C SER A 87 1.16 0.22 -9.97
N GLY A 88 2.18 0.14 -9.12
CA GLY A 88 2.46 -1.01 -8.26
C GLY A 88 1.57 -1.06 -7.01
N GLY A 89 1.97 -1.86 -6.03
CA GLY A 89 1.24 -2.00 -4.78
C GLY A 89 -0.08 -2.76 -4.90
N ILE A 90 -0.85 -2.79 -3.82
CA ILE A 90 -2.21 -3.32 -3.87
C ILE A 90 -3.13 -2.34 -4.57
N LYS A 91 -4.02 -2.83 -5.42
CA LYS A 91 -4.95 -1.96 -6.14
C LYS A 91 -5.96 -1.32 -5.18
N VAL A 92 -6.37 -0.08 -5.47
CA VAL A 92 -7.36 0.65 -4.68
C VAL A 92 -8.67 -0.15 -4.50
N THR A 93 -9.05 -0.94 -5.50
CA THR A 93 -10.21 -1.84 -5.41
C THR A 93 -10.01 -2.97 -4.42
N THR A 94 -8.80 -3.55 -4.34
CA THR A 94 -8.45 -4.57 -3.35
C THR A 94 -8.55 -4.01 -1.94
N PHE A 95 -7.98 -2.82 -1.71
CA PHE A 95 -8.10 -2.11 -0.44
C PHE A 95 -9.55 -1.82 -0.07
N ALA A 96 -10.34 -1.29 -1.00
CA ALA A 96 -11.77 -1.01 -0.79
C ALA A 96 -12.57 -2.28 -0.47
N VAL A 97 -12.30 -3.40 -1.16
CA VAL A 97 -12.94 -4.70 -0.87
C VAL A 97 -12.63 -5.13 0.56
N LEU A 98 -11.39 -5.03 1.01
CA LEU A 98 -11.01 -5.37 2.40
C LEU A 98 -11.73 -4.48 3.41
N ALA A 99 -11.83 -3.17 3.16
CA ALA A 99 -12.57 -2.26 4.02
C ALA A 99 -14.06 -2.64 4.11
N PHE A 100 -14.69 -3.04 2.99
CA PHE A 100 -16.07 -3.52 2.99
C PHE A 100 -16.23 -4.87 3.68
N VAL A 101 -15.25 -5.78 3.59
CA VAL A 101 -15.24 -7.05 4.34
C VAL A 101 -15.22 -6.78 5.83
N ILE A 102 -14.27 -5.95 6.30
CA ILE A 102 -14.19 -5.56 7.72
C ILE A 102 -15.50 -4.91 8.17
N TRP A 103 -16.06 -4.01 7.38
CA TRP A 103 -17.33 -3.36 7.70
C TRP A 103 -18.51 -4.33 7.79
N ALA A 104 -18.58 -5.33 6.91
CA ALA A 104 -19.61 -6.36 6.94
C ALA A 104 -19.48 -7.24 8.17
N GLU A 105 -18.24 -7.65 8.51
CA GLU A 105 -17.93 -8.50 9.66
C GLU A 105 -18.29 -7.80 10.98
N VAL A 106 -17.85 -6.55 11.17
CA VAL A 106 -18.19 -5.72 12.35
C VAL A 106 -19.71 -5.57 12.52
N ARG A 107 -20.47 -5.62 11.42
CA ARG A 107 -21.94 -5.56 11.44
C ARG A 107 -22.62 -6.94 11.56
N GLY A 108 -21.88 -8.02 11.70
CA GLY A 108 -22.40 -9.40 11.79
C GLY A 108 -23.11 -9.86 10.52
N ARG A 109 -22.71 -9.34 9.35
CA ARG A 109 -23.34 -9.71 8.06
C ARG A 109 -22.57 -10.85 7.41
N ASN A 110 -23.26 -11.93 7.07
CA ASN A 110 -22.67 -13.08 6.37
C ASN A 110 -22.24 -12.77 4.91
N ASP A 111 -22.79 -11.73 4.31
CA ASP A 111 -22.52 -11.33 2.93
C ASP A 111 -22.00 -9.90 2.86
N VAL A 112 -20.96 -9.70 2.03
CA VAL A 112 -20.39 -8.38 1.75
C VAL A 112 -21.18 -7.73 0.62
N ASN A 113 -22.05 -6.79 0.98
CA ASN A 113 -22.89 -6.05 0.04
C ASN A 113 -22.37 -4.63 -0.17
N VAL A 114 -22.11 -4.25 -1.43
CA VAL A 114 -21.56 -2.96 -1.84
C VAL A 114 -22.40 -2.38 -2.98
N PHE A 115 -22.91 -1.17 -2.83
CA PHE A 115 -23.75 -0.48 -3.84
C PHE A 115 -24.88 -1.35 -4.41
N GLY A 116 -25.57 -2.09 -3.52
CA GLY A 116 -26.70 -2.95 -3.89
C GLY A 116 -26.31 -4.25 -4.60
N ARG A 117 -25.03 -4.65 -4.57
CA ARG A 117 -24.54 -5.90 -5.15
C ARG A 117 -23.69 -6.67 -4.15
N ARG A 118 -23.81 -8.01 -4.16
CA ARG A 118 -23.03 -8.93 -3.33
C ARG A 118 -21.69 -9.24 -3.99
N LEU A 119 -20.61 -9.15 -3.22
CA LEU A 119 -19.30 -9.63 -3.63
C LEU A 119 -19.22 -11.15 -3.52
N SER A 120 -18.60 -11.80 -4.51
CA SER A 120 -18.40 -13.25 -4.45
C SER A 120 -17.32 -13.60 -3.42
N ARG A 121 -17.45 -14.76 -2.77
CA ARG A 121 -16.45 -15.26 -1.80
C ARG A 121 -15.07 -15.42 -2.42
N GLY A 122 -15.00 -15.74 -3.72
CA GLY A 122 -13.74 -15.83 -4.46
C GLY A 122 -12.99 -14.50 -4.50
N VAL A 123 -13.69 -13.39 -4.78
CA VAL A 123 -13.09 -12.03 -4.79
C VAL A 123 -12.59 -11.65 -3.40
N VAL A 124 -13.37 -11.93 -2.35
CA VAL A 124 -12.97 -11.65 -0.96
C VAL A 124 -11.71 -12.43 -0.59
N ARG A 125 -11.68 -13.74 -0.84
CA ARG A 125 -10.50 -14.59 -0.57
C ARG A 125 -9.27 -14.10 -1.33
N GLN A 126 -9.42 -13.76 -2.61
CA GLN A 126 -8.33 -13.22 -3.43
C GLN A 126 -7.80 -11.89 -2.87
N ALA A 127 -8.68 -10.98 -2.44
CA ALA A 127 -8.28 -9.71 -1.84
C ALA A 127 -7.46 -9.90 -0.56
N ILE A 128 -7.91 -10.81 0.32
CA ILE A 128 -7.18 -11.16 1.56
C ILE A 128 -5.80 -11.76 1.24
N THR A 129 -5.74 -12.70 0.29
CA THR A 129 -4.48 -13.34 -0.13
C THR A 129 -3.50 -12.30 -0.66
N ILE A 130 -3.94 -11.40 -1.53
CA ILE A 130 -3.09 -10.34 -2.09
C ILE A 130 -2.57 -9.43 -0.96
N ALA A 131 -3.43 -9.02 -0.03
CA ALA A 131 -3.03 -8.16 1.07
C ALA A 131 -1.99 -8.82 1.98
N LEU A 132 -2.21 -10.07 2.41
CA LEU A 132 -1.29 -10.80 3.27
C LEU A 132 0.08 -11.04 2.60
N LEU A 133 0.09 -11.42 1.32
CA LEU A 133 1.33 -11.56 0.55
C LEU A 133 2.08 -10.24 0.41
N SER A 134 1.35 -9.15 0.18
CA SER A 134 1.94 -7.80 0.06
C SER A 134 2.55 -7.33 1.37
N VAL A 135 1.84 -7.50 2.48
CA VAL A 135 2.35 -7.18 3.82
C VAL A 135 3.56 -8.03 4.15
N GLY A 136 3.49 -9.35 3.91
CA GLY A 136 4.63 -10.27 4.12
C GLY A 136 5.87 -9.87 3.33
N LEU A 137 5.69 -9.48 2.05
CA LEU A 137 6.79 -9.04 1.20
C LEU A 137 7.42 -7.73 1.71
N VAL A 138 6.60 -6.73 2.04
CA VAL A 138 7.08 -5.42 2.54
C VAL A 138 7.78 -5.58 3.89
N VAL A 139 7.16 -6.27 4.84
CA VAL A 139 7.73 -6.50 6.18
C VAL A 139 9.00 -7.34 6.08
N GLY A 140 8.99 -8.41 5.28
CA GLY A 140 10.18 -9.23 5.04
C GLY A 140 11.33 -8.44 4.44
N THR A 141 11.05 -7.56 3.47
CA THR A 141 12.05 -6.65 2.88
C THR A 141 12.60 -5.68 3.92
N ALA A 142 11.73 -5.04 4.70
CA ALA A 142 12.15 -4.11 5.76
C ALA A 142 13.04 -4.81 6.81
N LEU A 143 12.70 -6.03 7.22
CA LEU A 143 13.52 -6.82 8.16
C LEU A 143 14.92 -7.12 7.60
N VAL A 144 15.02 -7.44 6.31
CA VAL A 144 16.33 -7.64 5.66
C VAL A 144 17.12 -6.34 5.62
N LEU A 145 16.50 -5.20 5.30
CA LEU A 145 17.16 -3.91 5.32
C LEU A 145 17.70 -3.57 6.71
N VAL A 146 16.88 -3.70 7.75
CA VAL A 146 17.29 -3.46 9.14
C VAL A 146 18.41 -4.43 9.57
N GLY A 147 18.33 -5.70 9.18
CA GLY A 147 19.32 -6.72 9.54
C GLY A 147 20.65 -6.61 8.80
N THR A 148 20.69 -5.99 7.63
CA THR A 148 21.90 -5.87 6.78
C THR A 148 22.52 -4.47 6.82
N MET A 149 21.81 -3.50 7.39
CA MET A 149 22.22 -2.10 7.48
C MET A 149 21.88 -1.57 8.86
N ASP A 150 22.66 -0.62 9.36
CA ASP A 150 22.42 0.06 10.63
C ASP A 150 21.36 1.17 10.46
N VAL A 151 20.11 0.75 10.17
CA VAL A 151 18.98 1.66 9.93
C VAL A 151 17.80 1.33 10.82
N THR A 152 17.03 2.34 11.17
CA THR A 152 15.81 2.18 11.96
C THR A 152 14.66 1.62 11.11
N LEU A 153 13.63 1.10 11.78
CA LEU A 153 12.51 0.42 11.12
C LEU A 153 11.70 1.37 10.21
N THR A 154 11.50 2.63 10.62
CA THR A 154 10.65 3.57 9.86
C THR A 154 11.20 3.87 8.46
N PRO A 155 12.47 4.28 8.26
CA PRO A 155 13.06 4.41 6.93
C PRO A 155 13.08 3.11 6.14
N ALA A 156 13.38 1.97 6.78
CA ALA A 156 13.39 0.68 6.10
C ALA A 156 12.01 0.27 5.57
N LEU A 157 10.94 0.47 6.36
CA LEU A 157 9.56 0.26 5.92
C LEU A 157 9.17 1.23 4.80
N PHE A 158 9.58 2.48 4.89
CA PHE A 158 9.31 3.48 3.88
C PHE A 158 9.91 3.07 2.53
N GLU A 159 11.21 2.72 2.50
CA GLU A 159 11.90 2.27 1.28
C GLU A 159 11.32 0.97 0.73
N ALA A 160 11.07 -0.03 1.59
CA ALA A 160 10.46 -1.29 1.18
C ALA A 160 9.07 -1.08 0.56
N THR A 161 8.26 -0.20 1.16
CA THR A 161 6.92 0.10 0.65
C THR A 161 6.97 0.93 -0.62
N SER A 162 7.88 1.90 -0.71
CA SER A 162 8.11 2.70 -1.92
C SER A 162 8.55 1.81 -3.09
N ALA A 163 9.43 0.85 -2.85
CA ALA A 163 9.85 -0.13 -3.85
C ALA A 163 8.68 -1.02 -4.27
N PHE A 164 7.94 -1.61 -3.32
CA PHE A 164 6.77 -2.44 -3.60
C PHE A 164 5.66 -1.68 -4.32
N GLY A 165 5.34 -0.46 -3.88
CA GLY A 165 4.37 0.42 -4.54
C GLY A 165 4.84 0.95 -5.89
N THR A 166 6.14 0.78 -6.24
CA THR A 166 6.79 1.40 -7.40
C THR A 166 6.59 2.92 -7.41
N VAL A 167 6.70 3.55 -6.24
CA VAL A 167 6.41 4.96 -6.03
C VAL A 167 7.60 5.84 -6.40
N GLY A 168 8.77 5.54 -5.85
CA GLY A 168 10.00 6.28 -6.11
C GLY A 168 10.35 7.35 -5.06
N LEU A 169 9.54 7.51 -4.00
CA LEU A 169 9.89 8.35 -2.87
C LEU A 169 10.93 7.64 -1.98
N SER A 170 11.88 8.40 -1.45
CA SER A 170 12.92 7.92 -0.54
C SER A 170 13.17 8.94 0.58
N THR A 171 13.50 8.43 1.75
CA THR A 171 13.99 9.24 2.89
C THR A 171 15.48 9.59 2.76
N GLY A 172 16.11 9.22 1.64
CA GLY A 172 17.55 9.35 1.42
C GLY A 172 18.30 8.01 1.56
N LEU A 173 17.70 7.02 2.20
CA LEU A 173 18.31 5.72 2.47
C LEU A 173 18.76 4.97 1.20
N THR A 174 18.04 5.15 0.07
CA THR A 174 18.36 4.48 -1.21
C THR A 174 19.81 4.72 -1.66
N GLY A 175 20.36 5.90 -1.41
CA GLY A 175 21.75 6.25 -1.76
C GLY A 175 22.81 5.47 -0.99
N GLU A 176 22.50 5.09 0.25
CA GLU A 176 23.39 4.43 1.21
C GLU A 176 23.31 2.89 1.16
N LEU A 177 22.36 2.33 0.39
CA LEU A 177 22.13 0.90 0.32
C LEU A 177 23.34 0.12 -0.20
N ASN A 178 23.63 -1.00 0.44
CA ASN A 178 24.60 -1.98 -0.06
C ASN A 178 24.07 -2.72 -1.30
N SER A 179 24.93 -3.43 -2.02
CA SER A 179 24.58 -4.12 -3.26
C SER A 179 23.49 -5.18 -3.08
N ILE A 180 23.48 -5.87 -1.94
CA ILE A 180 22.48 -6.91 -1.64
C ILE A 180 21.10 -6.27 -1.44
N SER A 181 21.03 -5.19 -0.64
CA SER A 181 19.79 -4.47 -0.39
C SER A 181 19.24 -3.82 -1.66
N ARG A 182 20.12 -3.28 -2.54
CA ARG A 182 19.70 -2.78 -3.86
C ARG A 182 19.10 -3.86 -4.72
N ALA A 183 19.74 -5.04 -4.82
CA ALA A 183 19.22 -6.17 -5.59
C ALA A 183 17.87 -6.65 -5.04
N LEU A 184 17.71 -6.71 -3.70
CA LEU A 184 16.45 -7.04 -3.07
C LEU A 184 15.33 -6.05 -3.45
N LEU A 185 15.60 -4.73 -3.35
CA LEU A 185 14.61 -3.73 -3.73
C LEU A 185 14.20 -3.83 -5.21
N VAL A 186 15.13 -4.15 -6.13
CA VAL A 186 14.79 -4.39 -7.55
C VAL A 186 13.81 -5.56 -7.69
N ILE A 187 14.03 -6.67 -6.96
CA ILE A 187 13.11 -7.82 -6.97
C ILE A 187 11.73 -7.40 -6.43
N VAL A 188 11.70 -6.62 -5.35
CA VAL A 188 10.45 -6.12 -4.75
C VAL A 188 9.71 -5.18 -5.70
N MET A 189 10.43 -4.29 -6.41
CA MET A 189 9.84 -3.43 -7.46
C MET A 189 9.18 -4.25 -8.56
N LEU A 190 9.83 -5.30 -9.03
CA LEU A 190 9.28 -6.21 -10.04
C LEU A 190 8.03 -6.94 -9.52
N ALA A 191 8.09 -7.48 -8.29
CA ALA A 191 6.97 -8.17 -7.66
C ALA A 191 5.76 -7.23 -7.47
N GLY A 192 6.00 -5.99 -7.02
CA GLY A 192 4.96 -4.97 -6.87
C GLY A 192 4.34 -4.54 -8.19
N ARG A 193 5.15 -4.45 -9.25
CA ARG A 193 4.70 -4.05 -10.59
C ARG A 193 3.84 -5.11 -11.28
N ILE A 194 4.27 -6.37 -11.25
CA ILE A 194 3.57 -7.51 -11.83
C ILE A 194 2.29 -7.81 -11.02
N GLY A 195 2.33 -7.51 -9.74
CA GLY A 195 1.29 -7.82 -8.76
C GLY A 195 1.62 -9.10 -7.97
N PRO A 196 1.45 -9.06 -6.65
CA PRO A 196 1.90 -10.14 -5.77
C PRO A 196 1.24 -11.49 -6.09
N MET A 197 -0.02 -11.50 -6.51
CA MET A 197 -0.71 -12.74 -6.87
C MET A 197 -0.15 -13.37 -8.14
N THR A 198 0.12 -12.57 -9.17
CA THR A 198 0.70 -13.07 -10.43
C THR A 198 2.13 -13.56 -10.21
N PHE A 199 2.91 -12.84 -9.39
CA PHE A 199 4.27 -13.22 -9.03
C PHE A 199 4.31 -14.58 -8.30
N VAL A 200 3.42 -14.78 -7.31
CA VAL A 200 3.34 -16.05 -6.57
C VAL A 200 2.84 -17.19 -7.48
N THR A 201 1.84 -16.95 -8.32
CA THR A 201 1.34 -18.00 -9.22
C THR A 201 2.32 -18.36 -10.32
N ALA A 202 3.20 -17.45 -10.72
CA ALA A 202 4.29 -17.73 -11.66
C ALA A 202 5.38 -18.64 -11.07
N ILE A 203 5.63 -18.50 -9.75
CA ILE A 203 6.60 -19.31 -9.01
C ILE A 203 5.99 -20.64 -8.55
N ALA A 204 4.70 -20.62 -8.14
CA ALA A 204 3.99 -21.81 -7.69
C ALA A 204 3.74 -22.76 -8.86
N LEU A 205 4.33 -23.95 -8.79
CA LEU A 205 4.06 -25.05 -9.73
C LEU A 205 2.54 -25.35 -9.72
N LYS A 206 2.01 -25.50 -10.94
CA LYS A 206 0.62 -25.77 -11.29
C LYS A 206 -0.11 -26.64 -10.25
N ASN A 207 -1.05 -26.05 -9.52
CA ASN A 207 -1.89 -26.79 -8.60
C ASN A 207 -2.72 -27.82 -9.38
N ARG A 208 -2.64 -29.07 -8.98
CA ARG A 208 -3.59 -30.12 -9.44
C ARG A 208 -4.81 -30.01 -8.55
N ASP A 209 -5.99 -29.85 -9.14
CA ASP A 209 -7.26 -29.97 -8.41
C ASP A 209 -7.33 -31.39 -7.82
N LEU A 210 -7.48 -31.46 -6.49
CA LEU A 210 -7.69 -32.71 -5.82
C LEU A 210 -9.12 -33.20 -6.13
N PRO A 211 -9.28 -34.48 -6.53
CA PRO A 211 -10.61 -35.04 -6.88
C PRO A 211 -11.52 -35.28 -5.67
N TYR A 212 -11.09 -34.94 -4.47
CA TYR A 212 -11.83 -35.10 -3.22
C TYR A 212 -11.73 -33.85 -2.34
N ARG A 213 -12.69 -33.68 -1.43
CA ARG A 213 -12.70 -32.64 -0.41
C ARG A 213 -12.53 -33.27 0.96
N TYR A 214 -11.70 -32.63 1.81
CA TYR A 214 -11.61 -33.01 3.22
C TYR A 214 -12.86 -32.58 3.99
N PRO A 215 -13.23 -33.27 5.10
CA PRO A 215 -14.27 -32.82 6.02
C PRO A 215 -14.00 -31.40 6.51
N GLU A 216 -15.07 -30.61 6.68
CA GLU A 216 -14.96 -29.24 7.20
C GLU A 216 -14.85 -29.29 8.73
N GLU A 217 -13.80 -28.69 9.27
CA GLU A 217 -13.66 -28.36 10.69
C GLU A 217 -13.64 -26.85 10.87
N ARG A 218 -14.14 -26.38 12.01
CA ARG A 218 -14.16 -24.96 12.36
C ARG A 218 -13.23 -24.71 13.55
N PRO A 219 -11.98 -24.29 13.31
CA PRO A 219 -11.12 -23.85 14.39
C PRO A 219 -11.72 -22.61 15.05
N ILE A 220 -11.50 -22.47 16.35
CA ILE A 220 -11.88 -21.26 17.09
C ILE A 220 -11.01 -20.12 16.61
N ILE A 221 -11.62 -19.09 16.07
CA ILE A 221 -10.96 -17.85 15.67
C ILE A 221 -11.32 -16.83 16.76
N GLY A 222 -10.30 -16.25 17.41
CA GLY A 222 -10.42 -15.33 18.55
C GLY A 222 -11.17 -14.04 18.25
#